data_2cf84e8c6565817aa8ce8383eb8c129c
#
_entry.id   2cf84e8c6565817aa8ce8383eb8c129c
#
_cell.length_a   1.000
_cell.length_b   1.000
_cell.length_c   1.000
_cell.angle_alpha   90.00
_cell.angle_beta   90.00
_cell.angle_gamma   90.00
#
_symmetry.space_group_name_H-M   'P 1'
#
loop_
_entity.id
_entity.type
_entity.pdbx_description
1 polymer ?
#
loop_
_entity_poly.entity_id
_entity_poly.type
_entity_poly.pdbx_seq_one_letter_code
_entity_poly.pdbx_strand_id
1 'polypeptide(L)'
;MKKALLAAAVLCIIGITTSCTPKDKITVDTSKVPELRTQSDSLSWALGFSIAQNIANTGIETNQDVILQAIFTTLNQKQQPLTQQQTYQLLNELDRLAFIAQTKNHESQMKETQAREEAYFADLLSKNPNVKKSDKGYYYEVLQEGKGRKGDIGLVALFDYKGSITNGQVFDQTYGNNDTVRHLIDESIMPGLLDGLCNMRAGSTYRFYFPSELAFGAKGTDGIPPYSTVIYEIALYAVTDL
;
A
#
# COMPACT_ATOMS: atom_id res chain seq x y z
N MET A 1 95.74 14.29 -29.47
CA MET A 1 94.96 15.31 -30.22
C MET A 1 94.06 14.53 -31.19
N LYS A 2 92.80 14.95 -31.33
CA LYS A 2 91.71 14.54 -32.17
C LYS A 2 90.65 13.69 -31.45
N LYS A 3 89.59 14.42 -31.12
CA LYS A 3 88.34 13.94 -30.58
C LYS A 3 87.52 13.26 -31.70
N ALA A 4 87.01 12.03 -31.44
CA ALA A 4 86.02 11.39 -32.28
C ALA A 4 84.67 11.50 -31.55
N LEU A 5 83.71 12.18 -32.19
CA LEU A 5 82.32 12.29 -31.78
C LEU A 5 81.64 10.93 -32.11
N LEU A 6 81.08 10.27 -31.10
CA LEU A 6 80.11 9.21 -31.32
C LEU A 6 78.72 9.81 -31.15
N ALA A 7 77.93 9.81 -32.24
CA ALA A 7 76.53 10.13 -32.22
C ALA A 7 75.74 8.90 -31.75
N ALA A 8 75.15 9.03 -30.58
CA ALA A 8 74.18 8.02 -30.08
C ALA A 8 72.79 8.36 -30.60
N ALA A 9 72.29 7.50 -31.46
CA ALA A 9 70.86 7.54 -31.92
C ALA A 9 69.95 7.08 -30.76
N VAL A 10 69.23 8.00 -30.20
CA VAL A 10 68.16 7.69 -29.23
C VAL A 10 66.92 7.25 -30.00
N LEU A 11 66.65 5.92 -29.99
CA LEU A 11 65.36 5.38 -30.45
C LEU A 11 64.27 5.77 -29.41
N CYS A 12 63.46 6.75 -29.72
CA CYS A 12 62.21 6.99 -29.02
C CYS A 12 61.23 5.86 -29.33
N ILE A 13 61.11 4.85 -28.42
CA ILE A 13 59.99 3.95 -28.39
C ILE A 13 58.80 4.73 -27.80
N ILE A 14 57.91 5.15 -28.70
CA ILE A 14 56.61 5.71 -28.30
C ILE A 14 55.80 4.51 -27.82
N GLY A 15 55.83 4.26 -26.52
CA GLY A 15 54.90 3.33 -25.86
C GLY A 15 53.49 3.95 -25.91
N ILE A 16 52.68 3.45 -26.82
CA ILE A 16 51.25 3.73 -26.81
C ILE A 16 50.69 2.98 -25.61
N THR A 17 50.65 3.61 -24.44
CA THR A 17 49.78 3.16 -23.34
C THR A 17 48.37 3.42 -23.76
N THR A 18 47.71 2.44 -24.34
CA THR A 18 46.24 2.44 -24.42
C THR A 18 45.72 2.39 -22.99
N SER A 19 45.50 3.56 -22.42
CA SER A 19 44.70 3.72 -21.21
C SER A 19 43.29 3.25 -21.56
N CYS A 20 42.99 2.00 -21.21
CA CYS A 20 41.62 1.49 -21.15
C CYS A 20 40.90 2.23 -20.02
N THR A 21 40.46 3.46 -20.25
CA THR A 21 39.43 4.06 -19.42
C THR A 21 38.15 3.31 -19.74
N PRO A 22 37.44 2.76 -18.76
CA PRO A 22 36.12 2.20 -19.03
C PRO A 22 35.18 3.32 -19.43
N LYS A 23 34.99 3.50 -20.74
CA LYS A 23 34.13 4.53 -21.36
C LYS A 23 32.63 4.30 -21.17
N ASP A 24 32.25 3.32 -20.38
CA ASP A 24 30.85 2.86 -20.28
C ASP A 24 30.23 3.03 -18.90
N LYS A 25 30.76 3.92 -18.07
CA LYS A 25 30.09 4.23 -16.82
C LYS A 25 28.96 5.22 -17.09
N ILE A 26 27.70 4.74 -17.01
CA ILE A 26 26.55 5.62 -17.08
C ILE A 26 26.57 6.49 -15.82
N THR A 27 26.81 7.78 -16.00
CA THR A 27 26.60 8.76 -14.95
C THR A 27 25.26 9.44 -15.23
N VAL A 28 24.26 9.07 -14.47
CA VAL A 28 22.98 9.80 -14.47
C VAL A 28 23.13 10.97 -13.52
N ASP A 29 22.97 12.20 -14.03
CA ASP A 29 22.90 13.39 -13.18
C ASP A 29 21.58 13.36 -12.42
N THR A 30 21.62 12.88 -11.18
CA THR A 30 20.45 12.78 -10.31
C THR A 30 20.08 14.12 -9.65
N SER A 31 20.86 15.18 -9.88
CA SER A 31 20.60 16.50 -9.31
C SER A 31 19.44 17.23 -10.00
N LYS A 32 19.02 16.77 -11.18
CA LYS A 32 17.98 17.42 -11.99
C LYS A 32 16.97 16.41 -12.50
N VAL A 33 15.69 16.77 -12.39
CA VAL A 33 14.63 16.06 -13.11
C VAL A 33 14.70 16.50 -14.58
N PRO A 34 14.78 15.57 -15.56
CA PRO A 34 14.86 15.93 -16.97
C PRO A 34 13.56 16.60 -17.46
N GLU A 35 13.68 17.55 -18.37
CA GLU A 35 12.52 18.07 -19.08
C GLU A 35 12.02 17.04 -20.10
N LEU A 36 10.74 16.69 -20.02
CA LEU A 36 10.06 15.80 -20.96
C LEU A 36 9.50 16.66 -22.10
N ARG A 37 10.19 16.67 -23.25
CA ARG A 37 9.86 17.55 -24.39
C ARG A 37 9.01 16.86 -25.45
N THR A 38 9.04 15.55 -25.48
CA THR A 38 8.33 14.74 -26.48
C THR A 38 7.42 13.70 -25.81
N GLN A 39 6.46 13.18 -26.56
CA GLN A 39 5.65 12.06 -26.11
C GLN A 39 6.53 10.82 -25.80
N SER A 40 7.58 10.60 -26.59
CA SER A 40 8.54 9.52 -26.35
C SER A 40 9.27 9.67 -25.02
N ASP A 41 9.65 10.89 -24.65
CA ASP A 41 10.28 11.16 -23.33
C ASP A 41 9.33 10.84 -22.19
N SER A 42 8.06 11.25 -22.32
CA SER A 42 7.02 11.00 -21.32
C SER A 42 6.74 9.51 -21.15
N LEU A 43 6.64 8.75 -22.24
CA LEU A 43 6.46 7.30 -22.19
C LEU A 43 7.68 6.60 -21.58
N SER A 44 8.88 7.03 -21.93
CA SER A 44 10.13 6.49 -21.38
C SER A 44 10.24 6.75 -19.88
N TRP A 45 9.85 7.94 -19.42
CA TRP A 45 9.80 8.28 -18.01
C TRP A 45 8.78 7.41 -17.26
N ALA A 46 7.56 7.25 -17.81
CA ALA A 46 6.52 6.43 -17.21
C ALA A 46 6.95 4.95 -17.08
N LEU A 47 7.65 4.42 -18.10
CA LEU A 47 8.20 3.07 -18.04
C LEU A 47 9.27 2.94 -16.96
N GLY A 48 10.20 3.89 -16.88
CA GLY A 48 11.24 3.94 -15.85
C GLY A 48 10.63 4.03 -14.44
N PHE A 49 9.61 4.86 -14.28
CA PHE A 49 8.85 4.98 -13.02
C PHE A 49 8.20 3.64 -12.62
N SER A 50 7.55 2.96 -13.56
CA SER A 50 6.92 1.66 -13.31
C SER A 50 7.94 0.60 -12.87
N ILE A 51 9.10 0.54 -13.52
CA ILE A 51 10.19 -0.37 -13.14
C ILE A 51 10.68 -0.05 -11.72
N ALA A 52 10.90 1.24 -11.41
CA ALA A 52 11.35 1.66 -10.08
C ALA A 52 10.34 1.33 -8.98
N GLN A 53 9.04 1.53 -9.25
CA GLN A 53 7.97 1.14 -8.33
C GLN A 53 7.96 -0.37 -8.07
N ASN A 54 8.10 -1.17 -9.11
CA ASN A 54 8.15 -2.63 -8.97
C ASN A 54 9.35 -3.06 -8.11
N ILE A 55 10.53 -2.48 -8.30
CA ILE A 55 11.71 -2.75 -7.49
C ILE A 55 11.46 -2.35 -6.02
N ALA A 56 10.95 -1.15 -5.79
CA ALA A 56 10.65 -0.66 -4.44
C ALA A 56 9.65 -1.58 -3.71
N ASN A 57 8.63 -2.07 -4.41
CA ASN A 57 7.60 -2.95 -3.87
C ASN A 57 8.11 -4.34 -3.48
N THR A 58 9.30 -4.76 -3.94
CA THR A 58 9.90 -6.02 -3.50
C THR A 58 10.32 -5.97 -2.04
N GLY A 59 10.59 -4.78 -1.49
CA GLY A 59 11.15 -4.59 -0.15
C GLY A 59 12.58 -5.12 0.02
N ILE A 60 13.27 -5.44 -1.09
CA ILE A 60 14.63 -5.97 -1.09
C ILE A 60 15.62 -4.84 -1.35
N GLU A 61 16.68 -4.79 -0.56
CA GLU A 61 17.77 -3.86 -0.79
C GLU A 61 18.50 -4.23 -2.09
N THR A 62 18.59 -3.29 -3.02
CA THR A 62 19.18 -3.48 -4.33
C THR A 62 20.24 -2.40 -4.62
N ASN A 63 21.24 -2.75 -5.45
CA ASN A 63 22.22 -1.78 -5.92
C ASN A 63 21.69 -1.08 -7.18
N GLN A 64 21.31 0.17 -7.03
CA GLN A 64 20.73 0.99 -8.11
C GLN A 64 21.67 1.17 -9.30
N ASP A 65 22.98 1.33 -9.07
CA ASP A 65 23.96 1.49 -10.14
C ASP A 65 24.04 0.21 -11.00
N VAL A 66 23.99 -0.95 -10.37
CA VAL A 66 23.99 -2.24 -11.07
C VAL A 66 22.71 -2.44 -11.88
N ILE A 67 21.55 -2.02 -11.35
CA ILE A 67 20.28 -2.06 -12.08
C ILE A 67 20.34 -1.18 -13.33
N LEU A 68 20.78 0.07 -13.19
CA LEU A 68 20.92 0.98 -14.32
C LEU A 68 21.90 0.45 -15.36
N GLN A 69 23.01 -0.14 -14.92
CA GLN A 69 24.00 -0.78 -15.80
C GLN A 69 23.41 -1.98 -16.54
N ALA A 70 22.60 -2.80 -15.87
CA ALA A 70 21.93 -3.95 -16.48
C ALA A 70 20.93 -3.52 -17.55
N ILE A 71 20.11 -2.49 -17.28
CA ILE A 71 19.16 -1.92 -18.24
C ILE A 71 19.92 -1.42 -19.47
N PHE A 72 20.94 -0.59 -19.29
CA PHE A 72 21.76 -0.07 -20.39
C PHE A 72 22.40 -1.17 -21.22
N THR A 73 23.01 -2.16 -20.56
CA THR A 73 23.69 -3.28 -21.23
C THR A 73 22.72 -4.09 -22.08
N THR A 74 21.51 -4.33 -21.55
CA THR A 74 20.46 -5.08 -22.24
C THR A 74 19.90 -4.32 -23.44
N LEU A 75 19.57 -3.03 -23.27
CA LEU A 75 19.05 -2.20 -24.36
C LEU A 75 20.06 -2.01 -25.51
N ASN A 76 21.36 -2.02 -25.20
CA ASN A 76 22.43 -1.90 -26.21
C ASN A 76 22.95 -3.26 -26.70
N GLN A 77 22.28 -4.37 -26.37
CA GLN A 77 22.64 -5.73 -26.81
C GLN A 77 24.11 -6.10 -26.54
N LYS A 78 24.68 -5.57 -25.44
CA LYS A 78 26.04 -5.89 -25.03
C LYS A 78 26.10 -7.25 -24.33
N GLN A 79 27.31 -7.81 -24.22
CA GLN A 79 27.52 -9.07 -23.51
C GLN A 79 27.08 -8.96 -22.05
N GLN A 80 26.29 -9.91 -21.60
CA GLN A 80 25.78 -9.98 -20.24
C GLN A 80 26.76 -10.69 -19.32
N PRO A 81 26.93 -10.26 -18.05
CA PRO A 81 27.81 -10.92 -17.08
C PRO A 81 27.27 -12.25 -16.57
N LEU A 82 25.95 -12.47 -16.71
CA LEU A 82 25.25 -13.69 -16.29
C LEU A 82 24.71 -14.44 -17.50
N THR A 83 24.73 -15.76 -17.43
CA THR A 83 24.02 -16.60 -18.39
C THR A 83 22.52 -16.52 -18.13
N GLN A 84 21.73 -16.85 -19.15
CA GLN A 84 20.26 -16.89 -19.03
C GLN A 84 19.81 -17.79 -17.88
N GLN A 85 20.44 -18.97 -17.70
CA GLN A 85 20.11 -19.89 -16.60
C GLN A 85 20.41 -19.27 -15.24
N GLN A 86 21.56 -18.62 -15.06
CA GLN A 86 21.92 -17.94 -13.82
C GLN A 86 20.94 -16.80 -13.52
N THR A 87 20.55 -16.04 -14.54
CA THR A 87 19.54 -14.95 -14.39
C THR A 87 18.21 -15.50 -13.90
N TYR A 88 17.69 -16.59 -14.48
CA TYR A 88 16.45 -17.22 -14.03
C TYR A 88 16.53 -17.75 -12.59
N GLN A 89 17.63 -18.35 -12.21
CA GLN A 89 17.82 -18.82 -10.83
C GLN A 89 17.79 -17.67 -9.82
N LEU A 90 18.46 -16.56 -10.15
CA LEU A 90 18.48 -15.37 -9.30
C LEU A 90 17.11 -14.66 -9.24
N LEU A 91 16.35 -14.63 -10.34
CA LEU A 91 14.99 -14.10 -10.34
C LEU A 91 14.06 -14.93 -9.46
N ASN A 92 14.13 -16.26 -9.51
CA ASN A 92 13.35 -17.12 -8.62
C ASN A 92 13.72 -16.90 -7.13
N GLU A 93 15.00 -16.69 -6.85
CA GLU A 93 15.44 -16.36 -5.48
C GLU A 93 14.97 -14.97 -5.05
N LEU A 94 14.96 -13.99 -5.96
CA LEU A 94 14.41 -12.65 -5.73
C LEU A 94 12.93 -12.74 -5.37
N ASP A 95 12.12 -13.49 -6.13
CA ASP A 95 10.70 -13.69 -5.87
C ASP A 95 10.46 -14.31 -4.49
N ARG A 96 11.28 -15.32 -4.12
CA ARG A 96 11.23 -15.96 -2.81
C ARG A 96 11.56 -14.98 -1.68
N LEU A 97 12.59 -14.17 -1.84
CA LEU A 97 12.98 -13.16 -0.86
C LEU A 97 11.92 -12.04 -0.75
N ALA A 98 11.35 -11.60 -1.87
CA ALA A 98 10.28 -10.61 -1.89
C ALA A 98 9.04 -11.12 -1.14
N PHE A 99 8.66 -12.38 -1.36
CA PHE A 99 7.54 -12.99 -0.64
C PHE A 99 7.80 -13.02 0.88
N ILE A 100 9.01 -13.41 1.31
CA ILE A 100 9.38 -13.40 2.74
C ILE A 100 9.35 -11.99 3.33
N ALA A 101 9.89 -11.00 2.61
CA ALA A 101 9.90 -9.61 3.05
C ALA A 101 8.48 -9.05 3.19
N GLN A 102 7.60 -9.31 2.22
CA GLN A 102 6.20 -8.90 2.26
C GLN A 102 5.44 -9.55 3.41
N THR A 103 5.63 -10.86 3.64
CA THR A 103 5.00 -11.58 4.75
C THR A 103 5.42 -10.99 6.09
N LYS A 104 6.73 -10.77 6.29
CA LYS A 104 7.25 -10.18 7.52
C LYS A 104 6.73 -8.75 7.76
N ASN A 105 6.65 -7.94 6.70
CA ASN A 105 6.10 -6.59 6.79
C ASN A 105 4.61 -6.62 7.17
N HIS A 106 3.83 -7.50 6.55
CA HIS A 106 2.43 -7.70 6.86
C HIS A 106 2.21 -8.11 8.33
N GLU A 107 2.97 -9.10 8.82
CA GLU A 107 2.92 -9.53 10.23
C GLU A 107 3.28 -8.39 11.20
N SER A 108 4.28 -7.59 10.85
CA SER A 108 4.67 -6.43 11.66
C SER A 108 3.56 -5.38 11.72
N GLN A 109 2.95 -5.05 10.57
CA GLN A 109 1.83 -4.11 10.48
C GLN A 109 0.59 -4.61 11.23
N MET A 110 0.29 -5.90 11.16
CA MET A 110 -0.81 -6.50 11.93
C MET A 110 -0.58 -6.35 13.43
N LYS A 111 0.61 -6.68 13.94
CA LYS A 111 0.94 -6.54 15.38
C LYS A 111 0.85 -5.10 15.85
N GLU A 112 1.38 -4.16 15.07
CA GLU A 112 1.29 -2.73 15.39
C GLU A 112 -0.16 -2.25 15.41
N THR A 113 -0.98 -2.70 14.45
CA THR A 113 -2.40 -2.39 14.40
C THR A 113 -3.15 -2.95 15.59
N GLN A 114 -2.94 -4.22 15.94
CA GLN A 114 -3.57 -4.84 17.10
C GLN A 114 -3.24 -4.06 18.38
N ALA A 115 -1.97 -3.72 18.60
CA ALA A 115 -1.58 -2.94 19.78
C ALA A 115 -2.23 -1.54 19.81
N ARG A 116 -2.34 -0.89 18.67
CA ARG A 116 -3.00 0.42 18.52
C ARG A 116 -4.51 0.32 18.76
N GLU A 117 -5.16 -0.72 18.23
CA GLU A 117 -6.58 -0.98 18.42
C GLU A 117 -6.89 -1.32 19.88
N GLU A 118 -6.09 -2.17 20.51
CA GLU A 118 -6.22 -2.49 21.95
C GLU A 118 -6.13 -1.23 22.82
N ALA A 119 -5.14 -0.37 22.57
CA ALA A 119 -4.99 0.88 23.28
C ALA A 119 -6.18 1.83 23.05
N TYR A 120 -6.66 1.95 21.81
CA TYR A 120 -7.81 2.76 21.47
C TYR A 120 -9.08 2.26 22.17
N PHE A 121 -9.37 0.96 22.12
CA PHE A 121 -10.56 0.41 22.75
C PHE A 121 -10.48 0.43 24.28
N ALA A 122 -9.30 0.25 24.86
CA ALA A 122 -9.11 0.42 26.31
C ALA A 122 -9.42 1.87 26.76
N ASP A 123 -8.92 2.86 26.01
CA ASP A 123 -9.21 4.28 26.26
C ASP A 123 -10.70 4.58 26.07
N LEU A 124 -11.33 4.10 24.99
CA LEU A 124 -12.75 4.26 24.72
C LEU A 124 -13.61 3.73 25.85
N LEU A 125 -13.36 2.50 26.31
CA LEU A 125 -14.11 1.87 27.40
C LEU A 125 -13.92 2.60 28.74
N SER A 126 -12.73 3.15 28.97
CA SER A 126 -12.45 3.91 30.20
C SER A 126 -13.21 5.24 30.25
N LYS A 127 -13.43 5.87 29.08
CA LYS A 127 -14.09 7.18 28.94
C LYS A 127 -15.60 7.08 28.75
N ASN A 128 -16.08 5.98 28.18
CA ASN A 128 -17.49 5.80 27.87
C ASN A 128 -18.03 4.46 28.38
N PRO A 129 -18.64 4.41 29.58
CA PRO A 129 -19.18 3.18 30.16
C PRO A 129 -20.39 2.60 29.42
N ASN A 130 -20.98 3.36 28.47
CA ASN A 130 -22.12 2.88 27.66
C ASN A 130 -21.67 2.02 26.49
N VAL A 131 -20.38 2.02 26.16
CA VAL A 131 -19.82 1.19 25.08
C VAL A 131 -19.76 -0.26 25.57
N LYS A 132 -20.27 -1.16 24.75
CA LYS A 132 -20.30 -2.60 24.97
C LYS A 132 -19.47 -3.30 23.90
N LYS A 133 -18.89 -4.45 24.24
CA LYS A 133 -18.25 -5.34 23.30
C LYS A 133 -19.23 -6.39 22.83
N SER A 134 -19.31 -6.62 21.51
CA SER A 134 -20.11 -7.70 20.93
C SER A 134 -19.36 -9.05 20.99
N ASP A 135 -20.08 -10.14 20.88
CA ASP A 135 -19.50 -11.49 20.79
C ASP A 135 -18.67 -11.69 19.48
N LYS A 136 -18.90 -10.85 18.48
CA LYS A 136 -18.15 -10.84 17.21
C LYS A 136 -16.87 -10.00 17.25
N GLY A 137 -16.61 -9.29 18.37
CA GLY A 137 -15.36 -8.56 18.58
C GLY A 137 -15.40 -7.06 18.25
N TYR A 138 -16.48 -6.53 17.68
CA TYR A 138 -16.67 -5.08 17.55
C TYR A 138 -17.22 -4.48 18.82
N TYR A 139 -17.17 -3.14 18.93
CA TYR A 139 -17.75 -2.40 20.03
C TYR A 139 -18.90 -1.54 19.54
N TYR A 140 -19.87 -1.27 20.41
CA TYR A 140 -21.03 -0.44 20.07
C TYR A 140 -21.58 0.32 21.27
N GLU A 141 -22.24 1.42 20.98
CA GLU A 141 -22.98 2.25 21.92
C GLU A 141 -24.40 2.46 21.37
N VAL A 142 -25.39 2.27 22.20
CA VAL A 142 -26.78 2.56 21.85
C VAL A 142 -27.07 4.01 22.19
N LEU A 143 -27.18 4.86 21.18
CA LEU A 143 -27.50 6.27 21.32
C LEU A 143 -29.01 6.49 21.49
N GLN A 144 -29.81 5.68 20.77
CA GLN A 144 -31.25 5.65 20.86
C GLN A 144 -31.75 4.23 20.66
N GLU A 145 -32.63 3.78 21.56
CA GLU A 145 -33.32 2.48 21.42
C GLU A 145 -34.45 2.53 20.40
N GLY A 146 -34.54 1.50 19.57
CA GLY A 146 -35.64 1.29 18.64
C GLY A 146 -36.63 0.24 19.16
N LYS A 147 -37.90 0.38 18.78
CA LYS A 147 -38.96 -0.56 19.14
C LYS A 147 -39.56 -1.30 17.95
N GLY A 148 -39.09 -0.96 16.74
CA GLY A 148 -39.58 -1.57 15.50
C GLY A 148 -39.04 -2.97 15.22
N ARG A 149 -39.25 -3.43 14.00
CA ARG A 149 -38.77 -4.74 13.53
C ARG A 149 -37.25 -4.83 13.66
N LYS A 150 -36.77 -5.95 14.13
CA LYS A 150 -35.33 -6.25 14.23
C LYS A 150 -34.77 -6.54 12.83
N GLY A 151 -33.52 -6.12 12.58
CA GLY A 151 -32.79 -6.52 11.39
C GLY A 151 -32.52 -8.02 11.36
N ASP A 152 -32.54 -8.60 10.18
CA ASP A 152 -32.17 -10.00 9.95
C ASP A 152 -31.70 -10.16 8.51
N ILE A 153 -30.94 -11.22 8.25
CA ILE A 153 -30.44 -11.55 6.91
C ILE A 153 -31.64 -11.79 5.98
N GLY A 154 -31.56 -11.22 4.76
CA GLY A 154 -32.61 -11.30 3.76
C GLY A 154 -33.67 -10.21 3.87
N LEU A 155 -33.63 -9.38 4.91
CA LEU A 155 -34.50 -8.19 5.03
C LEU A 155 -33.83 -6.95 4.44
N VAL A 156 -34.62 -5.94 4.15
CA VAL A 156 -34.17 -4.63 3.64
C VAL A 156 -34.12 -3.64 4.78
N ALA A 157 -32.97 -3.07 5.04
CA ALA A 157 -32.77 -1.97 5.98
C ALA A 157 -32.86 -0.62 5.27
N LEU A 158 -33.55 0.34 5.88
CA LEU A 158 -33.59 1.75 5.51
C LEU A 158 -32.89 2.55 6.61
N PHE A 159 -31.75 3.15 6.31
CA PHE A 159 -30.93 3.82 7.32
C PHE A 159 -30.11 4.97 6.75
N ASP A 160 -29.76 5.90 7.61
CA ASP A 160 -28.69 6.87 7.37
C ASP A 160 -27.47 6.50 8.19
N TYR A 161 -26.30 6.92 7.71
CA TYR A 161 -25.05 6.68 8.41
C TYR A 161 -24.04 7.83 8.25
N LYS A 162 -23.08 7.82 9.17
CA LYS A 162 -21.83 8.58 9.09
C LYS A 162 -20.68 7.66 9.42
N GLY A 163 -19.79 7.49 8.44
CA GLY A 163 -18.56 6.71 8.56
C GLY A 163 -17.35 7.60 8.79
N SER A 164 -16.55 7.29 9.79
CA SER A 164 -15.29 7.98 10.11
C SER A 164 -14.23 7.01 10.58
N ILE A 165 -12.97 7.45 10.61
CA ILE A 165 -11.86 6.72 11.22
C ILE A 165 -11.47 7.37 12.55
N THR A 166 -10.62 6.71 13.32
CA THR A 166 -10.28 7.09 14.71
C THR A 166 -9.66 8.48 14.88
N ASN A 167 -9.09 9.07 13.81
CA ASN A 167 -8.60 10.45 13.82
C ASN A 167 -9.68 11.51 13.62
N GLY A 168 -10.97 11.08 13.45
CA GLY A 168 -12.13 11.97 13.23
C GLY A 168 -12.40 12.31 11.77
N GLN A 169 -11.59 11.84 10.82
CA GLN A 169 -11.84 12.03 9.39
C GLN A 169 -13.09 11.27 8.97
N VAL A 170 -14.08 11.98 8.43
CA VAL A 170 -15.26 11.40 7.82
C VAL A 170 -14.91 10.98 6.39
N PHE A 171 -15.15 9.73 6.04
CA PHE A 171 -14.91 9.22 4.70
C PHE A 171 -16.20 9.11 3.89
N ASP A 172 -17.34 8.93 4.56
CA ASP A 172 -18.65 8.85 3.89
C ASP A 172 -19.79 9.14 4.85
N GLN A 173 -20.91 9.69 4.34
CA GLN A 173 -22.11 9.93 5.12
C GLN A 173 -23.34 10.18 4.24
N THR A 174 -24.52 9.83 4.73
CA THR A 174 -25.81 10.12 4.09
C THR A 174 -26.60 11.19 4.84
N TYR A 175 -26.28 11.45 6.10
CA TYR A 175 -26.96 12.49 6.88
C TYR A 175 -26.96 13.85 6.19
N GLY A 176 -28.12 14.44 6.01
CA GLY A 176 -28.30 15.77 5.44
C GLY A 176 -28.31 15.83 3.92
N ASN A 177 -28.10 14.73 3.22
CA ASN A 177 -28.05 14.68 1.75
C ASN A 177 -29.36 14.21 1.11
N ASN A 178 -30.39 13.86 1.90
CA ASN A 178 -31.65 13.19 1.46
C ASN A 178 -31.37 11.89 0.67
N ASP A 179 -30.28 11.20 1.00
CA ASP A 179 -29.77 10.01 0.32
C ASP A 179 -29.80 8.80 1.25
N THR A 180 -30.95 8.60 1.91
CA THR A 180 -31.18 7.48 2.82
C THR A 180 -30.95 6.15 2.11
N VAL A 181 -30.07 5.32 2.67
CA VAL A 181 -29.70 4.03 2.10
C VAL A 181 -30.83 3.02 2.28
N ARG A 182 -31.16 2.34 1.19
CA ARG A 182 -32.01 1.16 1.19
C ARG A 182 -31.16 -0.04 0.77
N HIS A 183 -30.82 -0.92 1.68
CA HIS A 183 -29.87 -2.00 1.43
C HIS A 183 -30.42 -3.35 1.94
N LEU A 184 -30.24 -4.40 1.14
CA LEU A 184 -30.47 -5.78 1.56
C LEU A 184 -29.43 -6.15 2.62
N ILE A 185 -29.88 -6.70 3.73
CA ILE A 185 -28.98 -7.21 4.78
C ILE A 185 -28.45 -8.58 4.31
N ASP A 186 -27.28 -8.60 3.72
CA ASP A 186 -26.64 -9.81 3.20
C ASP A 186 -25.09 -9.71 3.29
N GLU A 187 -24.42 -10.73 2.78
CA GLU A 187 -22.95 -10.86 2.83
C GLU A 187 -22.18 -9.82 1.96
N SER A 188 -22.87 -8.98 1.19
CA SER A 188 -22.25 -7.87 0.46
C SER A 188 -21.83 -6.71 1.38
N ILE A 189 -22.41 -6.65 2.58
CA ILE A 189 -22.08 -5.69 3.62
C ILE A 189 -20.82 -6.15 4.36
N MET A 190 -19.97 -5.20 4.80
CA MET A 190 -18.81 -5.57 5.62
C MET A 190 -19.23 -6.36 6.86
N PRO A 191 -18.46 -7.38 7.29
CA PRO A 191 -18.89 -8.37 8.29
C PRO A 191 -19.35 -7.77 9.62
N GLY A 192 -18.65 -6.75 10.12
CA GLY A 192 -19.04 -6.09 11.37
C GLY A 192 -20.37 -5.36 11.27
N LEU A 193 -20.63 -4.68 10.14
CA LEU A 193 -21.87 -3.94 9.93
C LEU A 193 -23.06 -4.87 9.67
N LEU A 194 -22.86 -5.99 8.99
CA LEU A 194 -23.87 -7.03 8.80
C LEU A 194 -24.41 -7.50 10.15
N ASP A 195 -23.54 -7.91 11.07
CA ASP A 195 -23.94 -8.33 12.41
C ASP A 195 -24.54 -7.16 13.20
N GLY A 196 -23.99 -5.96 13.08
CA GLY A 196 -24.51 -4.74 13.70
C GLY A 196 -25.97 -4.46 13.32
N LEU A 197 -26.30 -4.47 12.02
CA LEU A 197 -27.66 -4.26 11.53
C LEU A 197 -28.62 -5.36 12.00
N CYS A 198 -28.16 -6.62 12.06
CA CYS A 198 -28.96 -7.71 12.60
C CYS A 198 -29.23 -7.57 14.11
N ASN A 199 -28.47 -6.77 14.83
CA ASN A 199 -28.67 -6.50 16.25
C ASN A 199 -29.51 -5.23 16.52
N MET A 200 -29.71 -4.37 15.52
CA MET A 200 -30.54 -3.16 15.62
C MET A 200 -32.02 -3.43 15.43
N ARG A 201 -32.85 -2.52 15.97
CA ARG A 201 -34.28 -2.44 15.69
C ARG A 201 -34.62 -1.14 14.98
N ALA A 202 -35.59 -1.17 14.10
CA ALA A 202 -36.07 0.06 13.46
C ALA A 202 -36.46 1.11 14.51
N GLY A 203 -36.07 2.35 14.25
CA GLY A 203 -36.16 3.48 15.16
C GLY A 203 -34.97 3.63 16.11
N SER A 204 -33.91 2.81 15.98
CA SER A 204 -32.71 2.92 16.82
C SER A 204 -31.59 3.72 16.13
N THR A 205 -30.72 4.29 16.95
CA THR A 205 -29.44 4.89 16.52
C THR A 205 -28.32 4.28 17.34
N TYR A 206 -27.38 3.65 16.65
CA TYR A 206 -26.21 3.02 17.26
C TYR A 206 -24.95 3.66 16.72
N ARG A 207 -23.90 3.69 17.54
CA ARG A 207 -22.53 3.99 17.12
C ARG A 207 -21.72 2.72 17.26
N PHE A 208 -21.16 2.27 16.16
CA PHE A 208 -20.31 1.09 16.08
C PHE A 208 -18.86 1.48 15.93
N TYR A 209 -17.97 0.67 16.51
CA TYR A 209 -16.54 0.80 16.39
C TYR A 209 -16.00 -0.56 15.94
N PHE A 210 -15.62 -0.64 14.68
CA PHE A 210 -15.17 -1.89 14.08
C PHE A 210 -13.66 -1.92 14.03
N PRO A 211 -13.00 -2.91 14.68
CA PRO A 211 -11.61 -3.22 14.41
C PRO A 211 -11.38 -3.44 12.92
N SER A 212 -10.18 -3.16 12.46
CA SER A 212 -9.85 -3.23 11.03
C SER A 212 -10.19 -4.56 10.38
N GLU A 213 -10.06 -5.68 11.10
CA GLU A 213 -10.39 -7.03 10.61
C GLU A 213 -11.89 -7.22 10.31
N LEU A 214 -12.76 -6.50 11.01
CA LEU A 214 -14.21 -6.53 10.80
C LEU A 214 -14.71 -5.42 9.87
N ALA A 215 -13.79 -4.61 9.35
CA ALA A 215 -14.05 -3.49 8.44
C ALA A 215 -13.39 -3.74 7.06
N PHE A 216 -12.40 -2.92 6.69
CA PHE A 216 -11.76 -2.95 5.36
C PHE A 216 -10.40 -3.65 5.35
N GLY A 217 -9.94 -4.16 6.48
CA GLY A 217 -8.75 -5.00 6.62
C GLY A 217 -7.45 -4.36 6.17
N ALA A 218 -6.54 -5.24 5.71
CA ALA A 218 -5.20 -4.87 5.27
C ALA A 218 -5.16 -4.05 3.96
N LYS A 219 -6.23 -4.05 3.19
CA LYS A 219 -6.28 -3.31 1.92
C LYS A 219 -6.77 -1.87 2.10
N GLY A 220 -7.63 -1.62 3.09
CA GLY A 220 -8.38 -0.37 3.14
C GLY A 220 -9.31 -0.20 1.94
N THR A 221 -9.72 1.03 1.67
CA THR A 221 -10.47 1.43 0.47
C THR A 221 -10.27 2.94 0.25
N ASP A 222 -10.88 3.52 -0.80
CA ASP A 222 -10.77 4.96 -1.06
C ASP A 222 -11.20 5.78 0.17
N GLY A 223 -10.31 6.63 0.64
CA GLY A 223 -10.50 7.44 1.86
C GLY A 223 -10.29 6.72 3.19
N ILE A 224 -10.08 5.39 3.21
CA ILE A 224 -9.84 4.61 4.41
C ILE A 224 -8.48 3.89 4.28
N PRO A 225 -7.44 4.33 5.00
CA PRO A 225 -6.14 3.68 4.95
C PRO A 225 -6.20 2.20 5.38
N PRO A 226 -5.23 1.37 4.94
CA PRO A 226 -5.06 0.01 5.44
C PRO A 226 -5.05 -0.05 6.97
N TYR A 227 -5.60 -1.13 7.50
CA TYR A 227 -5.63 -1.41 8.93
C TYR A 227 -6.28 -0.30 9.77
N SER A 228 -7.31 0.37 9.25
CA SER A 228 -8.03 1.42 9.97
C SER A 228 -9.21 0.86 10.76
N THR A 229 -9.29 1.17 12.05
CA THR A 229 -10.51 1.03 12.84
C THR A 229 -11.55 2.02 12.32
N VAL A 230 -12.76 1.56 12.04
CA VAL A 230 -13.85 2.36 11.46
C VAL A 230 -14.94 2.61 12.50
N ILE A 231 -15.48 3.80 12.49
CA ILE A 231 -16.59 4.22 13.35
C ILE A 231 -17.79 4.53 12.47
N TYR A 232 -18.89 3.81 12.68
CA TYR A 232 -20.18 4.11 12.04
C TYR A 232 -21.20 4.55 13.06
N GLU A 233 -21.81 5.70 12.83
CA GLU A 233 -23.05 6.08 13.48
C GLU A 233 -24.20 5.80 12.49
N ILE A 234 -25.18 5.00 12.91
CA ILE A 234 -26.26 4.50 12.05
C ILE A 234 -27.60 4.79 12.71
N ALA A 235 -28.48 5.48 11.98
CA ALA A 235 -29.88 5.62 12.34
C ALA A 235 -30.72 4.69 11.45
N LEU A 236 -31.21 3.59 12.03
CA LEU A 236 -32.04 2.61 11.35
C LEU A 236 -33.52 3.01 11.42
N TYR A 237 -34.11 3.42 10.31
CA TYR A 237 -35.49 3.90 10.24
C TYR A 237 -36.52 2.79 10.08
N ALA A 238 -36.25 1.85 9.18
CA ALA A 238 -37.18 0.77 8.90
C ALA A 238 -36.44 -0.55 8.54
N VAL A 239 -37.10 -1.66 8.80
CA VAL A 239 -36.73 -2.99 8.32
C VAL A 239 -37.96 -3.61 7.66
N THR A 240 -37.85 -3.97 6.38
CA THR A 240 -38.96 -4.47 5.55
C THR A 240 -38.60 -5.78 4.87
N ASP A 241 -39.58 -6.46 4.34
CA ASP A 241 -39.36 -7.52 3.37
C ASP A 241 -38.86 -6.92 2.04
N LEU A 242 -38.35 -7.78 1.15
CA LEU A 242 -37.81 -7.42 -0.15
C LEU A 242 -38.86 -6.84 -1.07
#